data_7a32cd79d30885044e1621a0ae05e0e4
#
_entry.id   7a32cd79d30885044e1621a0ae05e0e4
#
_cell.length_a   1.000
_cell.length_b   1.000
_cell.length_c   1.000
_cell.angle_alpha   90.00
_cell.angle_beta   90.00
_cell.angle_gamma   90.00
#
_symmetry.space_group_name_H-M   'P 1'
#
loop_
_entity.id
_entity.type
_entity.pdbx_description
1 polymer ?
#
loop_
_entity_poly.entity_id
_entity_poly.type
_entity_poly.pdbx_seq_one_letter_code
_entity_poly.pdbx_strand_id
1 'polypeptide(L)'
;MPQSTPKAATLLEAAVKYLESELMPTLDGYHRFQTRVTVNVLNTVRRELELRGAQADAERARLAAMLGHDGDVESLSVELAEKIRAGAIAIDDPALRAHVRQSLADALAINNPKWLTR
;
A
#
# COMPACT_ATOMS: atom_id res chain seq x y z
N MET A 1 3.77 -20.75 16.81
CA MET A 1 4.99 -20.52 17.54
C MET A 1 5.12 -19.04 17.87
N PRO A 2 5.30 -18.68 19.13
CA PRO A 2 5.47 -17.27 19.47
C PRO A 2 6.77 -16.74 18.87
N GLN A 3 6.70 -15.57 18.29
CA GLN A 3 7.90 -14.92 17.78
C GLN A 3 8.65 -14.29 18.95
N SER A 4 9.91 -14.67 19.10
CA SER A 4 10.80 -14.08 20.10
C SER A 4 11.49 -12.83 19.58
N THR A 5 11.40 -12.57 18.26
CA THR A 5 12.02 -11.42 17.62
C THR A 5 10.97 -10.38 17.24
N PRO A 6 11.29 -9.08 17.26
CA PRO A 6 10.37 -8.05 16.81
C PRO A 6 9.99 -8.24 15.35
N LYS A 7 8.80 -7.79 14.98
CA LYS A 7 8.36 -7.79 13.60
C LYS A 7 9.21 -6.84 12.77
N ALA A 8 9.30 -7.12 11.46
CA ALA A 8 10.07 -6.29 10.53
C ALA A 8 9.63 -4.82 10.59
N ALA A 9 8.32 -4.55 10.65
CA ALA A 9 7.83 -3.18 10.75
C ALA A 9 8.30 -2.48 12.03
N THR A 10 8.38 -3.20 13.15
CA THR A 10 8.87 -2.65 14.41
C THR A 10 10.36 -2.30 14.33
N LEU A 11 11.14 -3.16 13.68
CA LEU A 11 12.58 -2.89 13.49
C LEU A 11 12.79 -1.66 12.60
N LEU A 12 12.00 -1.51 11.55
CA LEU A 12 12.08 -0.33 10.68
C LEU A 12 11.68 0.94 11.43
N GLU A 13 10.66 0.86 12.27
CA GLU A 13 10.22 2.00 13.08
C GLU A 13 11.33 2.48 14.01
N ALA A 14 12.04 1.54 14.63
CA ALA A 14 13.17 1.88 15.50
C ALA A 14 14.30 2.56 14.72
N ALA A 15 14.61 2.06 13.52
CA ALA A 15 15.64 2.66 12.67
C ALA A 15 15.25 4.08 12.24
N VAL A 16 14.00 4.27 11.83
CA VAL A 16 13.47 5.58 11.44
C VAL A 16 13.54 6.56 12.60
N LYS A 17 13.16 6.11 13.78
CA LYS A 17 13.17 6.96 14.98
C LYS A 17 14.57 7.49 15.27
N TYR A 18 15.58 6.61 15.19
CA TYR A 18 16.96 7.03 15.38
C TYR A 18 17.39 8.06 14.36
N LEU A 19 17.14 7.76 13.06
CA LEU A 19 17.57 8.64 11.97
C LEU A 19 16.90 10.01 12.05
N GLU A 20 15.63 10.05 12.35
CA GLU A 20 14.84 11.27 12.36
C GLU A 20 15.05 12.10 13.62
N SER A 21 15.06 11.47 14.77
CA SER A 21 15.07 12.15 16.07
C SER A 21 16.47 12.44 16.59
N GLU A 22 17.45 11.60 16.26
CA GLU A 22 18.79 11.72 16.85
C GLU A 22 19.86 12.08 15.83
N LEU A 23 19.87 11.46 14.65
CA LEU A 23 20.91 11.73 13.67
C LEU A 23 20.62 13.00 12.84
N MET A 24 19.43 13.11 12.29
CA MET A 24 19.09 14.21 11.38
C MET A 24 19.30 15.60 12.00
N PRO A 25 18.98 15.84 13.28
CA PRO A 25 19.25 17.16 13.89
C PRO A 25 20.72 17.54 13.95
N THR A 26 21.65 16.57 13.84
CA THR A 26 23.09 16.82 13.85
C THR A 26 23.65 17.10 12.46
N LEU A 27 22.83 16.94 11.42
CA LEU A 27 23.24 17.05 10.03
C LEU A 27 22.72 18.33 9.40
N ASP A 28 23.42 18.81 8.36
CA ASP A 28 22.94 19.91 7.53
C ASP A 28 23.21 19.59 6.06
N GLY A 29 22.71 20.44 5.17
CA GLY A 29 22.97 20.36 3.73
C GLY A 29 22.59 19.01 3.14
N TYR A 30 23.51 18.48 2.33
CA TYR A 30 23.29 17.27 1.54
C TYR A 30 22.92 16.05 2.39
N HIS A 31 23.65 15.82 3.46
CA HIS A 31 23.42 14.61 4.29
C HIS A 31 22.12 14.70 5.07
N ARG A 32 21.70 15.89 5.48
CA ARG A 32 20.39 16.07 6.11
C ARG A 32 19.28 15.77 5.11
N PHE A 33 19.41 16.27 3.88
CA PHE A 33 18.44 16.00 2.81
C PHE A 33 18.36 14.51 2.49
N GLN A 34 19.51 13.85 2.31
CA GLN A 34 19.53 12.41 2.00
C GLN A 34 18.98 11.57 3.14
N THR A 35 19.21 11.97 4.37
CA THR A 35 18.65 11.27 5.54
C THR A 35 17.13 11.38 5.55
N ARG A 36 16.59 12.55 5.22
CA ARG A 36 15.13 12.74 5.10
C ARG A 36 14.55 11.85 4.00
N VAL A 37 15.20 11.77 2.86
CA VAL A 37 14.78 10.88 1.76
C VAL A 37 14.80 9.42 2.24
N THR A 38 15.85 9.02 2.94
CA THR A 38 15.99 7.66 3.47
C THR A 38 14.88 7.34 4.46
N VAL A 39 14.56 8.27 5.37
CA VAL A 39 13.46 8.11 6.32
C VAL A 39 12.13 7.92 5.59
N ASN A 40 11.89 8.69 4.54
CA ASN A 40 10.66 8.56 3.76
C ASN A 40 10.56 7.20 3.07
N VAL A 41 11.67 6.71 2.51
CA VAL A 41 11.72 5.37 1.91
C VAL A 41 11.44 4.27 2.93
N LEU A 42 12.10 4.35 4.08
CA LEU A 42 11.91 3.36 5.16
C LEU A 42 10.48 3.36 5.68
N ASN A 43 9.86 4.53 5.81
CA ASN A 43 8.46 4.64 6.22
C ASN A 43 7.51 4.04 5.18
N THR A 44 7.82 4.20 3.90
CA THR A 44 7.03 3.59 2.82
C THR A 44 7.09 2.07 2.92
N VAL A 45 8.29 1.50 3.11
CA VAL A 45 8.47 0.06 3.27
C VAL A 45 7.71 -0.44 4.51
N ARG A 46 7.79 0.29 5.61
CA ARG A 46 7.09 -0.06 6.84
C ARG A 46 5.58 -0.14 6.62
N ARG A 47 5.01 0.88 5.97
CA ARG A 47 3.58 0.90 5.68
C ARG A 47 3.18 -0.26 4.76
N GLU A 48 4.02 -0.58 3.78
CA GLU A 48 3.76 -1.73 2.91
C GLU A 48 3.70 -3.03 3.71
N LEU A 49 4.64 -3.24 4.63
CA LEU A 49 4.66 -4.43 5.47
C LEU A 49 3.43 -4.51 6.39
N GLU A 50 2.95 -3.36 6.88
CA GLU A 50 1.80 -3.31 7.78
C GLU A 50 0.46 -3.45 7.06
N LEU A 51 0.34 -2.90 5.85
CA LEU A 51 -0.95 -2.74 5.19
C LEU A 51 -1.20 -3.70 4.04
N ARG A 52 -0.16 -4.20 3.39
CA ARG A 52 -0.30 -4.95 2.13
C ARG A 52 -1.16 -6.20 2.28
N GLY A 53 -1.00 -6.95 3.35
CA GLY A 53 -1.75 -8.20 3.55
C GLY A 53 -3.25 -7.97 3.60
N ALA A 54 -3.70 -7.04 4.45
CA ALA A 54 -5.11 -6.72 4.57
C ALA A 54 -5.67 -6.10 3.29
N GLN A 55 -4.88 -5.25 2.61
CA GLN A 55 -5.28 -4.67 1.34
C GLN A 55 -5.49 -5.73 0.27
N ALA A 56 -4.58 -6.70 0.19
CA ALA A 56 -4.66 -7.78 -0.79
C ALA A 56 -5.89 -8.65 -0.55
N ASP A 57 -6.18 -8.98 0.72
CA ASP A 57 -7.35 -9.77 1.08
C ASP A 57 -8.65 -9.04 0.70
N ALA A 58 -8.73 -7.75 0.99
CA ALA A 58 -9.90 -6.94 0.66
C ALA A 58 -10.06 -6.78 -0.87
N GLU A 59 -8.99 -6.61 -1.60
CA GLU A 59 -9.00 -6.52 -3.05
C GLU A 59 -9.51 -7.80 -3.69
N ARG A 60 -9.01 -8.94 -3.21
CA ARG A 60 -9.46 -10.24 -3.68
C ARG A 60 -10.97 -10.43 -3.45
N ALA A 61 -11.46 -10.04 -2.27
CA ALA A 61 -12.88 -10.13 -1.96
C ALA A 61 -13.72 -9.26 -2.89
N ARG A 62 -13.28 -8.04 -3.19
CA ARG A 62 -14.00 -7.15 -4.10
C ARG A 62 -14.03 -7.72 -5.51
N LEU A 63 -12.90 -8.23 -5.99
CA LEU A 63 -12.80 -8.84 -7.32
C LEU A 63 -13.70 -10.07 -7.44
N ALA A 64 -13.68 -10.94 -6.43
CA ALA A 64 -14.51 -12.13 -6.41
C ALA A 64 -16.00 -11.77 -6.45
N ALA A 65 -16.40 -10.73 -5.72
CA ALA A 65 -17.79 -10.27 -5.72
C ALA A 65 -18.22 -9.74 -7.10
N MET A 66 -17.35 -9.01 -7.77
CA MET A 66 -17.66 -8.47 -9.10
C MET A 66 -17.69 -9.53 -10.19
N LEU A 67 -16.82 -10.54 -10.08
CA LEU A 67 -16.67 -11.57 -11.12
C LEU A 67 -17.50 -12.83 -10.86
N GLY A 68 -17.98 -13.00 -9.64
CA GLY A 68 -18.84 -14.12 -9.29
C GLY A 68 -18.11 -15.42 -8.96
N HIS A 69 -16.79 -15.39 -8.83
CA HIS A 69 -16.00 -16.55 -8.41
C HIS A 69 -14.70 -16.09 -7.74
N ASP A 70 -14.09 -16.97 -6.97
CA ASP A 70 -12.84 -16.69 -6.28
C ASP A 70 -11.61 -17.02 -7.18
N GLY A 71 -10.47 -16.52 -6.78
CA GLY A 71 -9.19 -16.75 -7.45
C GLY A 71 -8.12 -15.87 -6.82
N ASP A 72 -6.93 -15.88 -7.38
CA ASP A 72 -5.88 -14.98 -6.93
C ASP A 72 -6.07 -13.58 -7.55
N VAL A 73 -5.53 -12.57 -6.88
CA VAL A 73 -5.71 -11.17 -7.27
C VAL A 73 -5.25 -10.93 -8.71
N GLU A 74 -4.10 -11.49 -9.09
CA GLU A 74 -3.55 -11.26 -10.43
C GLU A 74 -4.48 -11.80 -11.52
N SER A 75 -4.93 -13.06 -11.39
CA SER A 75 -5.84 -13.68 -12.35
C SER A 75 -7.19 -12.98 -12.41
N LEU A 76 -7.74 -12.60 -11.24
CA LEU A 76 -9.01 -11.89 -11.18
C LEU A 76 -8.90 -10.50 -11.81
N SER A 77 -7.77 -9.81 -11.62
CA SER A 77 -7.54 -8.49 -12.21
C SER A 77 -7.46 -8.55 -13.73
N VAL A 78 -6.81 -9.57 -14.26
CA VAL A 78 -6.75 -9.80 -15.72
C VAL A 78 -8.15 -10.04 -16.27
N GLU A 79 -8.92 -10.89 -15.60
CA GLU A 79 -10.31 -11.18 -16.03
C GLU A 79 -11.16 -9.92 -15.99
N LEU A 80 -11.03 -9.10 -14.94
CA LEU A 80 -11.75 -7.82 -14.83
C LEU A 80 -11.43 -6.91 -16.02
N ALA A 81 -10.13 -6.78 -16.33
CA ALA A 81 -9.70 -5.94 -17.45
C ALA A 81 -10.28 -6.42 -18.78
N GLU A 82 -10.32 -7.73 -19.00
CA GLU A 82 -10.90 -8.33 -20.19
C GLU A 82 -12.41 -8.05 -20.30
N LYS A 83 -13.13 -8.16 -19.18
CA LYS A 83 -14.58 -7.89 -19.15
C LYS A 83 -14.90 -6.44 -19.39
N ILE A 84 -14.06 -5.53 -18.88
CA ILE A 84 -14.22 -4.09 -19.16
C ILE A 84 -14.00 -3.83 -20.67
N ARG A 85 -12.93 -4.40 -21.22
CA ARG A 85 -12.59 -4.21 -22.63
C ARG A 85 -13.69 -4.76 -23.55
N ALA A 86 -14.27 -5.89 -23.19
CA ALA A 86 -15.34 -6.53 -23.95
C ALA A 86 -16.71 -5.88 -23.76
N GLY A 87 -16.84 -4.94 -22.82
CA GLY A 87 -18.11 -4.28 -22.53
C GLY A 87 -19.04 -5.10 -21.63
N ALA A 88 -18.57 -6.25 -21.09
CA ALA A 88 -19.39 -7.05 -20.19
C ALA A 88 -19.58 -6.36 -18.84
N ILE A 89 -18.64 -5.51 -18.45
CA ILE A 89 -18.77 -4.64 -17.28
C ILE A 89 -18.63 -3.20 -17.78
N ALA A 90 -19.62 -2.38 -17.49
CA ALA A 90 -19.63 -0.99 -17.93
C ALA A 90 -18.61 -0.16 -17.13
N ILE A 91 -17.99 0.82 -17.78
CA ILE A 91 -17.00 1.69 -17.13
C ILE A 91 -17.63 2.56 -16.04
N ASP A 92 -18.94 2.77 -16.08
CA ASP A 92 -19.67 3.52 -15.05
C ASP A 92 -20.36 2.64 -14.03
N ASP A 93 -20.08 1.32 -14.03
CA ASP A 93 -20.60 0.40 -13.05
C ASP A 93 -20.18 0.85 -11.64
N PRO A 94 -21.13 1.00 -10.68
CA PRO A 94 -20.79 1.50 -9.34
C PRO A 94 -19.80 0.64 -8.58
N ALA A 95 -19.89 -0.68 -8.70
CA ALA A 95 -18.97 -1.59 -8.02
C ALA A 95 -17.55 -1.45 -8.59
N LEU A 96 -17.44 -1.32 -9.93
CA LEU A 96 -16.15 -1.10 -10.58
C LEU A 96 -15.53 0.22 -10.12
N ARG A 97 -16.31 1.28 -10.08
CA ARG A 97 -15.81 2.59 -9.64
C ARG A 97 -15.35 2.57 -8.19
N ALA A 98 -16.11 1.92 -7.32
CA ALA A 98 -15.75 1.78 -5.91
C ALA A 98 -14.46 0.99 -5.77
N HIS A 99 -14.29 -0.08 -6.54
CA HIS A 99 -13.07 -0.89 -6.53
C HIS A 99 -11.84 -0.09 -6.96
N VAL A 100 -11.95 0.66 -8.07
CA VAL A 100 -10.84 1.48 -8.57
C VAL A 100 -10.47 2.55 -7.55
N ARG A 101 -11.46 3.23 -6.99
CA ARG A 101 -11.22 4.26 -5.97
C ARG A 101 -10.53 3.68 -4.74
N GLN A 102 -10.97 2.51 -4.27
CA GLN A 102 -10.34 1.86 -3.13
C GLN A 102 -8.92 1.42 -3.43
N SER A 103 -8.66 0.90 -4.63
CA SER A 103 -7.32 0.51 -5.04
C SER A 103 -6.36 1.70 -5.06
N LEU A 104 -6.82 2.86 -5.53
CA LEU A 104 -6.01 4.07 -5.50
C LEU A 104 -5.76 4.55 -4.08
N ALA A 105 -6.79 4.49 -3.22
CA ALA A 105 -6.64 4.86 -1.80
C ALA A 105 -5.64 3.95 -1.10
N ASP A 106 -5.70 2.65 -1.39
CA ASP A 106 -4.77 1.67 -0.81
C ASP A 106 -3.33 1.96 -1.22
N ALA A 107 -3.10 2.29 -2.48
CA ALA A 107 -1.77 2.65 -2.97
C ALA A 107 -1.27 3.92 -2.30
N LEU A 108 -2.12 4.93 -2.15
CA LEU A 108 -1.76 6.19 -1.48
C LEU A 108 -1.48 5.99 0.00
N ALA A 109 -2.19 5.08 0.66
CA ALA A 109 -1.96 4.79 2.08
C ALA A 109 -0.53 4.31 2.33
N ILE A 110 0.09 3.65 1.35
CA ILE A 110 1.48 3.20 1.44
C ILE A 110 2.43 4.27 0.93
N ASN A 111 2.19 4.79 -0.27
CA ASN A 111 3.14 5.65 -0.97
C ASN A 111 3.10 7.10 -0.51
N ASN A 112 1.92 7.63 -0.21
CA ASN A 112 1.78 9.02 0.21
C ASN A 112 0.47 9.24 0.97
N PRO A 113 0.41 8.80 2.25
CA PRO A 113 -0.84 8.90 3.02
C PRO A 113 -1.35 10.34 3.21
N LYS A 114 -0.49 11.34 3.05
CA LYS A 114 -0.92 12.74 3.16
C LYS A 114 -1.97 13.12 2.12
N TRP A 115 -1.97 12.46 0.96
CA TRP A 115 -2.95 12.74 -0.09
C TRP A 115 -4.35 12.28 0.27
N LEU A 116 -4.50 11.36 1.22
CA LEU A 116 -5.81 10.86 1.66
C LEU A 116 -6.53 11.85 2.57
N THR A 117 -5.80 12.79 3.17
CA THR A 117 -6.35 13.75 4.13
C THR A 117 -6.55 15.15 3.55
N ARG A 118 -6.35 15.30 2.26
CA ARG A 118 -6.55 16.58 1.56
C ARG A 118 -7.98 16.76 1.11
#